data_c83d42ef7241685af55c0ed5a6158b66
#
_entry.id   c83d42ef7241685af55c0ed5a6158b66
#
_cell.length_a   1.000
_cell.length_b   1.000
_cell.length_c   1.000
_cell.angle_alpha   90.00
_cell.angle_beta   90.00
_cell.angle_gamma   90.00
#
_symmetry.space_group_name_H-M   'P 1'
#
loop_
_entity.id
_entity.type
_entity.pdbx_description
1 polymer ?
#
loop_
_entity_poly.entity_id
_entity_poly.type
_entity_poly.pdbx_seq_one_letter_code
_entity_poly.pdbx_strand_id
1 'polypeptide(L)'
;MNPNHPTPGQIPQLRQLWKAAFGDTDAFLDTFFDTAFDTKRCLCITADDEIAAAAYWFSCGDYAYIYAVATAAHHRGKGLCHTVMAAIHGLLQKQGYAGCIVVPGEESLRRFYGRMGYRDFGGIRQFTCAAAAPVLLRRLEAAEFAALRRTYLPANSVVQEGENLAFLSKWAEFYAGDDFLLTVTREGEQCWVPELLGNPDAAPGITAALDVKTATFRTPGNAPFAMYKSLGVKKPPTYFGFAFD
;
A
#
# COMPACT_ATOMS: atom_id res chain seq x y z
N MET A 1 23.94 10.10 12.28
CA MET A 1 23.44 10.33 10.91
C MET A 1 21.99 10.79 11.02
N ASN A 2 21.67 11.95 10.44
CA ASN A 2 20.33 12.52 10.54
C ASN A 2 19.54 12.21 9.26
N PRO A 3 18.29 11.70 9.37
CA PRO A 3 17.42 11.55 8.22
C PRO A 3 17.04 12.91 7.63
N ASN A 4 17.09 13.01 6.30
CA ASN A 4 16.74 14.21 5.55
C ASN A 4 15.88 13.86 4.35
N HIS A 5 15.16 14.84 3.82
CA HIS A 5 14.54 14.71 2.51
C HIS A 5 15.61 14.56 1.43
N PRO A 6 15.44 13.65 0.47
CA PRO A 6 16.40 13.47 -0.61
C PRO A 6 16.43 14.70 -1.53
N THR A 7 17.62 14.99 -2.06
CA THR A 7 17.79 15.94 -3.17
C THR A 7 17.46 15.28 -4.51
N PRO A 8 17.14 16.04 -5.58
CA PRO A 8 16.94 15.46 -6.91
C PRO A 8 18.13 14.61 -7.40
N GLY A 9 19.36 15.01 -7.07
CA GLY A 9 20.58 14.25 -7.43
C GLY A 9 20.72 12.89 -6.75
N GLN A 10 19.95 12.64 -5.69
CA GLN A 10 19.96 11.38 -4.96
C GLN A 10 18.90 10.38 -5.47
N ILE A 11 18.00 10.76 -6.37
CA ILE A 11 16.98 9.88 -6.93
C ILE A 11 17.57 8.58 -7.54
N PRO A 12 18.67 8.63 -8.32
CA PRO A 12 19.29 7.39 -8.82
C PRO A 12 19.73 6.42 -7.71
N GLN A 13 20.26 6.94 -6.60
CA GLN A 13 20.67 6.11 -5.46
C GLN A 13 19.46 5.53 -4.71
N LEU A 14 18.37 6.29 -4.59
CA LEU A 14 17.10 5.79 -4.03
C LEU A 14 16.57 4.61 -4.84
N ARG A 15 16.58 4.72 -6.17
CA ARG A 15 16.17 3.66 -7.09
C ARG A 15 17.05 2.40 -6.94
N GLN A 16 18.36 2.59 -6.85
CA GLN A 16 19.30 1.49 -6.60
C GLN A 16 19.04 0.78 -5.28
N LEU A 17 18.86 1.53 -4.20
CA LEU A 17 18.54 0.96 -2.88
C LEU A 17 17.24 0.16 -2.93
N TRP A 18 16.20 0.72 -3.56
CA TRP A 18 14.91 0.05 -3.71
C TRP A 18 15.04 -1.25 -4.49
N LYS A 19 15.65 -1.21 -5.68
CA LYS A 19 15.86 -2.38 -6.54
C LYS A 19 16.64 -3.49 -5.82
N ALA A 20 17.68 -3.11 -5.08
CA ALA A 20 18.47 -4.05 -4.29
C ALA A 20 17.70 -4.66 -3.10
N ALA A 21 16.73 -3.93 -2.54
CA ALA A 21 15.96 -4.38 -1.38
C ALA A 21 14.77 -5.27 -1.75
N PHE A 22 14.07 -4.97 -2.86
CA PHE A 22 12.77 -5.57 -3.21
C PHE A 22 12.80 -6.34 -4.54
N GLY A 23 13.77 -6.11 -5.40
CA GLY A 23 13.87 -6.79 -6.70
C GLY A 23 12.93 -6.26 -7.77
N ASP A 24 12.23 -5.16 -7.52
CA ASP A 24 11.28 -4.58 -8.45
C ASP A 24 11.92 -4.18 -9.78
N THR A 25 11.13 -4.24 -10.86
CA THR A 25 11.57 -3.90 -12.22
C THR A 25 11.79 -2.40 -12.40
N ASP A 26 12.62 -2.01 -13.38
CA ASP A 26 12.80 -0.60 -13.71
C ASP A 26 11.48 0.06 -14.14
N ALA A 27 10.61 -0.66 -14.86
CA ALA A 27 9.29 -0.17 -15.27
C ALA A 27 8.36 0.13 -14.05
N PHE A 28 8.42 -0.71 -13.02
CA PHE A 28 7.68 -0.44 -11.78
C PHE A 28 8.23 0.79 -11.07
N LEU A 29 9.56 0.90 -10.96
CA LEU A 29 10.21 2.05 -10.36
C LEU A 29 9.93 3.34 -11.15
N ASP A 30 9.98 3.30 -12.49
CA ASP A 30 9.60 4.44 -13.33
C ASP A 30 8.16 4.89 -13.00
N THR A 31 7.24 3.93 -12.96
CA THR A 31 5.84 4.22 -12.61
C THR A 31 5.71 4.89 -11.24
N PHE A 32 6.40 4.37 -10.20
CA PHE A 32 6.34 4.97 -8.86
C PHE A 32 6.95 6.38 -8.85
N PHE A 33 8.15 6.54 -9.40
CA PHE A 33 8.84 7.83 -9.36
C PHE A 33 8.16 8.91 -10.21
N ASP A 34 7.45 8.52 -11.27
CA ASP A 34 6.72 9.45 -12.14
C ASP A 34 5.32 9.82 -11.60
N THR A 35 4.69 8.94 -10.81
CA THR A 35 3.28 9.14 -10.43
C THR A 35 3.04 9.39 -8.94
N ALA A 36 3.87 8.82 -8.06
CA ALA A 36 3.63 8.80 -6.62
C ALA A 36 4.75 9.41 -5.79
N PHE A 37 5.98 9.42 -6.31
CA PHE A 37 7.12 9.94 -5.59
C PHE A 37 7.04 11.46 -5.40
N ASP A 38 7.35 11.89 -4.17
CA ASP A 38 7.59 13.28 -3.83
C ASP A 38 8.74 13.31 -2.81
N THR A 39 9.74 14.13 -3.05
CA THR A 39 10.87 14.30 -2.13
C THR A 39 10.42 14.65 -0.71
N LYS A 40 9.29 15.36 -0.56
CA LYS A 40 8.69 15.71 0.73
C LYS A 40 8.03 14.53 1.44
N ARG A 41 7.78 13.44 0.72
CA ARG A 41 7.22 12.17 1.24
C ARG A 41 8.23 11.04 1.22
N CYS A 42 9.51 11.38 1.38
CA CYS A 42 10.60 10.44 1.55
C CYS A 42 11.58 10.99 2.57
N LEU A 43 12.09 10.15 3.47
CA LEU A 43 13.29 10.44 4.26
C LEU A 43 14.35 9.39 3.99
N CYS A 44 15.60 9.83 3.91
CA CYS A 44 16.74 8.94 3.74
C CYS A 44 17.90 9.32 4.66
N ILE A 45 18.79 8.37 4.90
CA ILE A 45 20.06 8.54 5.60
C ILE A 45 21.17 8.25 4.59
N THR A 46 22.11 9.19 4.47
CA THR A 46 23.36 9.02 3.71
C THR A 46 24.47 8.58 4.67
N ALA A 47 25.23 7.57 4.27
CA ALA A 47 26.44 7.09 4.92
C ALA A 47 27.43 6.68 3.82
N ASP A 48 28.71 6.98 4.01
CA ASP A 48 29.77 6.63 3.08
C ASP A 48 29.46 7.06 1.62
N ASP A 49 28.91 8.28 1.45
CA ASP A 49 28.49 8.92 0.19
C ASP A 49 27.36 8.20 -0.58
N GLU A 50 26.68 7.23 0.05
CA GLU A 50 25.52 6.55 -0.53
C GLU A 50 24.28 6.66 0.36
N ILE A 51 23.09 6.41 -0.21
CA ILE A 51 21.87 6.28 0.58
C ILE A 51 21.84 4.90 1.25
N ALA A 52 22.09 4.90 2.56
CA ALA A 52 22.17 3.72 3.39
C ALA A 52 20.78 3.18 3.85
N ALA A 53 19.81 4.09 4.01
CA ALA A 53 18.44 3.72 4.34
C ALA A 53 17.47 4.77 3.81
N ALA A 54 16.27 4.35 3.42
CA ALA A 54 15.18 5.22 2.99
C ALA A 54 13.83 4.62 3.33
N ALA A 55 12.82 5.48 3.47
CA ALA A 55 11.42 5.09 3.52
C ALA A 55 10.56 6.20 2.90
N TYR A 56 9.47 5.78 2.29
CA TYR A 56 8.52 6.62 1.58
C TYR A 56 7.16 6.55 2.27
N TRP A 57 6.25 7.46 1.95
CA TRP A 57 4.87 7.33 2.38
C TRP A 57 3.90 7.95 1.39
N PHE A 58 2.71 7.37 1.37
CA PHE A 58 1.54 7.94 0.72
C PHE A 58 0.68 8.67 1.75
N SER A 59 0.07 9.78 1.35
CA SER A 59 -0.96 10.43 2.13
C SER A 59 -2.30 9.72 1.93
N CYS A 60 -2.96 9.36 3.04
CA CYS A 60 -4.23 8.65 3.02
C CYS A 60 -5.21 9.40 3.96
N GLY A 61 -5.57 10.63 3.60
CA GLY A 61 -6.33 11.52 4.46
C GLY A 61 -5.56 11.86 5.74
N ASP A 62 -6.11 11.49 6.90
CA ASP A 62 -5.47 11.72 8.21
C ASP A 62 -4.32 10.73 8.52
N TYR A 63 -4.04 9.77 7.65
CA TYR A 63 -3.06 8.71 7.87
C TYR A 63 -1.95 8.74 6.81
N ALA A 64 -0.78 8.25 7.16
CA ALA A 64 0.31 8.01 6.24
C ALA A 64 0.55 6.50 6.08
N TYR A 65 0.50 6.00 4.86
CA TYR A 65 0.92 4.65 4.53
C TYR A 65 2.42 4.64 4.24
N ILE A 66 3.21 4.11 5.18
CA ILE A 66 4.66 4.00 5.02
C ILE A 66 4.96 2.84 4.07
N TYR A 67 5.72 3.13 3.05
CA TYR A 67 5.95 2.23 1.93
C TYR A 67 7.45 2.11 1.62
N ALA A 68 7.87 0.96 1.10
CA ALA A 68 9.22 0.68 0.63
C ALA A 68 10.33 1.10 1.62
N VAL A 69 10.25 0.58 2.85
CA VAL A 69 11.25 0.81 3.90
C VAL A 69 12.47 -0.05 3.62
N ALA A 70 13.58 0.55 3.21
CA ALA A 70 14.78 -0.14 2.80
C ALA A 70 16.02 0.27 3.59
N THR A 71 16.94 -0.69 3.77
CA THR A 71 18.30 -0.43 4.30
C THR A 71 19.27 -1.27 3.47
N ALA A 72 20.33 -0.61 2.96
CA ALA A 72 21.39 -1.26 2.19
C ALA A 72 22.00 -2.43 2.99
N ALA A 73 22.27 -3.54 2.33
CA ALA A 73 22.62 -4.80 2.98
C ALA A 73 23.82 -4.65 3.96
N HIS A 74 24.86 -3.93 3.56
CA HIS A 74 26.08 -3.72 4.37
C HIS A 74 25.92 -2.64 5.45
N HIS A 75 24.78 -1.96 5.48
CA HIS A 75 24.38 -1.03 6.54
C HIS A 75 23.30 -1.59 7.49
N ARG A 76 22.85 -2.84 7.28
CA ARG A 76 21.90 -3.50 8.18
C ARG A 76 22.50 -3.74 9.57
N GLY A 77 21.65 -3.90 10.57
CA GLY A 77 22.08 -4.09 11.96
C GLY A 77 22.56 -2.85 12.70
N LYS A 78 22.73 -1.71 12.01
CA LYS A 78 23.20 -0.42 12.57
C LYS A 78 22.07 0.49 13.08
N GLY A 79 20.82 0.03 13.10
CA GLY A 79 19.67 0.81 13.59
C GLY A 79 19.12 1.88 12.62
N LEU A 80 19.64 1.98 11.39
CA LEU A 80 19.30 3.06 10.45
C LEU A 80 17.80 3.06 10.09
N CYS A 81 17.20 1.89 9.86
CA CYS A 81 15.75 1.78 9.62
C CYS A 81 14.94 2.37 10.77
N HIS A 82 15.29 2.03 12.02
CA HIS A 82 14.64 2.58 13.21
C HIS A 82 14.77 4.12 13.25
N THR A 83 15.95 4.64 12.93
CA THR A 83 16.22 6.09 12.91
C THR A 83 15.38 6.81 11.85
N VAL A 84 15.30 6.27 10.61
CA VAL A 84 14.43 6.83 9.56
C VAL A 84 12.96 6.81 9.98
N MET A 85 12.49 5.67 10.47
CA MET A 85 11.09 5.52 10.90
C MET A 85 10.74 6.46 12.05
N ALA A 86 11.62 6.61 13.05
CA ALA A 86 11.41 7.55 14.17
C ALA A 86 11.32 9.00 13.67
N ALA A 87 12.16 9.39 12.73
CA ALA A 87 12.12 10.72 12.12
C ALA A 87 10.83 10.95 11.33
N ILE A 88 10.38 9.97 10.54
CA ILE A 88 9.10 10.02 9.82
C ILE A 88 7.94 10.19 10.83
N HIS A 89 7.89 9.39 11.90
CA HIS A 89 6.85 9.53 12.91
C HIS A 89 6.80 10.94 13.51
N GLY A 90 7.97 11.50 13.89
CA GLY A 90 8.05 12.85 14.42
C GLY A 90 7.64 13.93 13.41
N LEU A 91 8.00 13.77 12.13
CA LEU A 91 7.61 14.68 11.06
C LEU A 91 6.09 14.64 10.83
N LEU A 92 5.52 13.45 10.67
CA LEU A 92 4.10 13.26 10.41
C LEU A 92 3.23 13.72 11.59
N GLN A 93 3.69 13.50 12.83
CA GLN A 93 3.02 14.03 14.02
C GLN A 93 2.97 15.56 14.00
N LYS A 94 4.08 16.23 13.66
CA LYS A 94 4.12 17.70 13.51
C LYS A 94 3.24 18.22 12.38
N GLN A 95 3.04 17.43 11.34
CA GLN A 95 2.13 17.72 10.22
C GLN A 95 0.66 17.43 10.54
N GLY A 96 0.34 16.91 11.72
CA GLY A 96 -1.03 16.66 12.18
C GLY A 96 -1.62 15.32 11.74
N TYR A 97 -0.80 14.39 11.21
CA TYR A 97 -1.29 13.04 10.90
C TYR A 97 -1.74 12.31 12.18
N ALA A 98 -2.86 11.60 12.08
CA ALA A 98 -3.41 10.82 13.19
C ALA A 98 -2.61 9.54 13.45
N GLY A 99 -1.97 8.99 12.43
CA GLY A 99 -1.16 7.79 12.57
C GLY A 99 -0.49 7.33 11.29
N CYS A 100 0.37 6.32 11.44
CA CYS A 100 1.09 5.67 10.38
C CYS A 100 0.62 4.22 10.21
N ILE A 101 0.62 3.76 8.97
CA ILE A 101 0.25 2.41 8.56
C ILE A 101 1.44 1.77 7.87
N VAL A 102 1.67 0.48 8.11
CA VAL A 102 2.59 -0.37 7.36
C VAL A 102 1.88 -1.68 7.02
N VAL A 103 2.26 -2.32 5.92
CA VAL A 103 1.82 -3.68 5.57
C VAL A 103 3.07 -4.57 5.57
N PRO A 104 3.30 -5.35 6.64
CA PRO A 104 4.44 -6.23 6.70
C PRO A 104 4.23 -7.46 5.83
N GLY A 105 5.16 -7.75 4.91
CA GLY A 105 5.13 -8.93 4.05
C GLY A 105 5.39 -10.26 4.78
N GLU A 106 5.95 -10.22 5.99
CA GLU A 106 6.25 -11.42 6.76
C GLU A 106 6.16 -11.19 8.28
N GLU A 107 6.06 -12.28 9.05
CA GLU A 107 5.91 -12.26 10.51
C GLU A 107 7.11 -11.63 11.23
N SER A 108 8.30 -11.76 10.69
CA SER A 108 9.50 -11.13 11.25
C SER A 108 9.39 -9.60 11.24
N LEU A 109 8.81 -9.03 10.18
CA LEU A 109 8.55 -7.60 10.04
C LEU A 109 7.42 -7.15 10.99
N ARG A 110 6.39 -7.98 11.25
CA ARG A 110 5.37 -7.66 12.27
C ARG A 110 6.00 -7.48 13.64
N ARG A 111 6.89 -8.40 14.04
CA ARG A 111 7.64 -8.27 15.30
C ARG A 111 8.56 -7.04 15.31
N PHE A 112 9.19 -6.73 14.17
CA PHE A 112 10.04 -5.54 14.03
C PHE A 112 9.24 -4.25 14.22
N TYR A 113 8.14 -4.07 13.49
CA TYR A 113 7.28 -2.89 13.64
C TYR A 113 6.55 -2.85 15.00
N GLY A 114 6.22 -4.01 15.57
CA GLY A 114 5.67 -4.11 16.91
C GLY A 114 6.56 -3.46 17.97
N ARG A 115 7.89 -3.65 17.86
CA ARG A 115 8.87 -2.96 18.75
C ARG A 115 8.91 -1.43 18.56
N MET A 116 8.43 -0.93 17.43
CA MET A 116 8.28 0.51 17.18
C MET A 116 6.91 1.05 17.61
N GLY A 117 6.07 0.22 18.22
CA GLY A 117 4.74 0.59 18.73
C GLY A 117 3.61 0.45 17.72
N TYR A 118 3.83 -0.25 16.60
CA TYR A 118 2.75 -0.64 15.69
C TYR A 118 1.96 -1.82 16.26
N ARG A 119 0.68 -1.86 15.96
CA ARG A 119 -0.24 -2.94 16.35
C ARG A 119 -1.07 -3.35 15.15
N ASP A 120 -1.44 -4.61 15.07
CA ASP A 120 -2.32 -5.13 14.01
C ASP A 120 -3.65 -4.38 14.02
N PHE A 121 -4.13 -4.07 12.81
CA PHE A 121 -5.45 -3.50 12.57
C PHE A 121 -5.93 -3.88 11.16
N GLY A 122 -7.21 -3.60 10.91
CA GLY A 122 -7.81 -3.81 9.61
C GLY A 122 -7.76 -5.29 9.21
N GLY A 123 -8.88 -5.92 9.22
CA GLY A 123 -8.96 -7.32 8.84
C GLY A 123 -9.29 -7.47 7.37
N ILE A 124 -8.72 -8.50 6.78
CA ILE A 124 -9.07 -8.98 5.44
C ILE A 124 -9.53 -10.44 5.49
N ARG A 125 -10.23 -10.84 4.44
CA ARG A 125 -10.43 -12.24 4.06
C ARG A 125 -9.86 -12.41 2.65
N GLN A 126 -8.99 -13.38 2.47
CA GLN A 126 -8.45 -13.74 1.16
C GLN A 126 -8.94 -15.14 0.79
N PHE A 127 -9.38 -15.31 -0.45
CA PHE A 127 -9.88 -16.60 -0.95
C PHE A 127 -9.75 -16.65 -2.47
N THR A 128 -9.68 -17.87 -3.00
CA THR A 128 -9.69 -18.14 -4.44
C THR A 128 -10.98 -18.83 -4.80
N CYS A 129 -11.58 -18.48 -5.94
CA CYS A 129 -12.76 -19.17 -6.44
C CYS A 129 -12.66 -19.42 -7.95
N ALA A 130 -13.39 -20.45 -8.39
CA ALA A 130 -13.59 -20.76 -9.79
C ALA A 130 -14.71 -19.93 -10.42
N ALA A 131 -14.69 -19.81 -11.73
CA ALA A 131 -15.74 -19.16 -12.50
C ALA A 131 -17.08 -19.91 -12.41
N ALA A 132 -18.18 -19.13 -12.36
CA ALA A 132 -19.57 -19.64 -12.45
C ALA A 132 -20.34 -18.86 -13.55
N ALA A 133 -21.65 -18.66 -13.37
CA ALA A 133 -22.41 -17.80 -14.27
C ALA A 133 -21.93 -16.34 -14.19
N PRO A 134 -21.61 -15.68 -15.32
CA PRO A 134 -21.03 -14.34 -15.28
C PRO A 134 -22.02 -13.29 -14.77
N VAL A 135 -21.52 -12.32 -14.03
CA VAL A 135 -22.22 -11.10 -13.63
C VAL A 135 -21.90 -9.97 -14.57
N LEU A 136 -22.70 -8.91 -14.55
CA LEU A 136 -22.39 -7.69 -15.29
C LEU A 136 -21.26 -6.92 -14.61
N LEU A 137 -20.21 -6.61 -15.38
CA LEU A 137 -19.11 -5.73 -14.95
C LEU A 137 -19.13 -4.45 -15.79
N ARG A 138 -19.14 -3.31 -15.11
CA ARG A 138 -18.95 -2.01 -15.72
C ARG A 138 -17.56 -1.49 -15.35
N ARG A 139 -16.73 -1.24 -16.35
CA ARG A 139 -15.41 -0.64 -16.16
C ARG A 139 -15.55 0.82 -15.71
N LEU A 140 -14.69 1.24 -14.80
CA LEU A 140 -14.69 2.57 -14.20
C LEU A 140 -13.38 3.31 -14.48
N GLU A 141 -13.48 4.62 -14.59
CA GLU A 141 -12.33 5.50 -14.49
C GLU A 141 -11.95 5.69 -13.01
N ALA A 142 -10.67 6.02 -12.74
CA ALA A 142 -10.15 6.13 -11.38
C ALA A 142 -10.93 7.13 -10.49
N ALA A 143 -11.38 8.24 -11.05
CA ALA A 143 -12.16 9.24 -10.30
C ALA A 143 -13.56 8.73 -9.92
N GLU A 144 -14.23 8.00 -10.81
CA GLU A 144 -15.52 7.38 -10.54
C GLU A 144 -15.38 6.26 -9.50
N PHE A 145 -14.34 5.43 -9.66
CA PHE A 145 -14.00 4.40 -8.69
C PHE A 145 -13.79 5.00 -7.29
N ALA A 146 -13.02 6.09 -7.16
CA ALA A 146 -12.79 6.76 -5.89
C ALA A 146 -14.10 7.21 -5.22
N ALA A 147 -14.99 7.83 -5.99
CA ALA A 147 -16.27 8.30 -5.49
C ALA A 147 -17.15 7.15 -4.98
N LEU A 148 -17.28 6.07 -5.77
CA LEU A 148 -18.03 4.88 -5.38
C LEU A 148 -17.39 4.16 -4.19
N ARG A 149 -16.05 4.04 -4.18
CA ARG A 149 -15.32 3.35 -3.11
C ARG A 149 -15.66 3.92 -1.73
N ARG A 150 -15.80 5.24 -1.62
CA ARG A 150 -16.20 5.88 -0.34
C ARG A 150 -17.52 5.37 0.21
N THR A 151 -18.46 4.99 -0.66
CA THR A 151 -19.78 4.47 -0.24
C THR A 151 -19.74 3.00 0.18
N TYR A 152 -18.78 2.24 -0.35
CA TYR A 152 -18.61 0.81 -0.05
C TYR A 152 -17.65 0.54 1.11
N LEU A 153 -16.76 1.50 1.43
CA LEU A 153 -15.78 1.33 2.50
C LEU A 153 -16.47 1.14 3.86
N PRO A 154 -15.99 0.20 4.70
CA PRO A 154 -16.41 0.13 6.10
C PRO A 154 -16.23 1.47 6.81
N ALA A 155 -17.05 1.75 7.82
CA ALA A 155 -16.94 2.97 8.61
C ALA A 155 -15.53 3.12 9.22
N ASN A 156 -15.01 4.35 9.23
CA ASN A 156 -13.67 4.68 9.73
C ASN A 156 -12.51 3.94 9.00
N SER A 157 -12.67 3.65 7.71
CA SER A 157 -11.62 3.08 6.87
C SER A 157 -10.58 4.14 6.48
N VAL A 158 -9.41 3.66 6.08
CA VAL A 158 -8.38 4.51 5.47
C VAL A 158 -8.77 4.82 4.02
N VAL A 159 -8.88 6.11 3.72
CA VAL A 159 -9.20 6.58 2.36
C VAL A 159 -7.89 6.73 1.58
N GLN A 160 -7.75 5.92 0.54
CA GLN A 160 -6.57 5.92 -0.35
C GLN A 160 -6.99 6.51 -1.71
N GLU A 161 -6.62 7.75 -1.97
CA GLU A 161 -6.95 8.55 -3.16
C GLU A 161 -5.73 9.34 -3.62
N GLY A 162 -5.89 10.25 -4.57
CA GLY A 162 -4.80 11.06 -5.07
C GLY A 162 -3.68 10.20 -5.66
N GLU A 163 -2.45 10.38 -5.18
CA GLU A 163 -1.29 9.63 -5.64
C GLU A 163 -1.41 8.11 -5.44
N ASN A 164 -2.17 7.65 -4.43
CA ASN A 164 -2.45 6.22 -4.25
C ASN A 164 -3.15 5.62 -5.47
N LEU A 165 -4.25 6.26 -5.90
CA LEU A 165 -4.99 5.81 -7.08
C LEU A 165 -4.26 6.11 -8.38
N ALA A 166 -3.54 7.23 -8.48
CA ALA A 166 -2.73 7.56 -9.64
C ALA A 166 -1.66 6.48 -9.89
N PHE A 167 -1.00 6.00 -8.83
CA PHE A 167 -0.06 4.90 -8.91
C PHE A 167 -0.75 3.58 -9.25
N LEU A 168 -1.81 3.22 -8.51
CA LEU A 168 -2.55 1.98 -8.71
C LEU A 168 -3.12 1.85 -10.13
N SER A 169 -3.67 2.93 -10.69
CA SER A 169 -4.30 2.95 -12.03
C SER A 169 -3.34 2.67 -13.18
N LYS A 170 -2.03 2.63 -12.93
CA LYS A 170 -1.04 2.29 -13.96
C LYS A 170 -0.99 0.80 -14.28
N TRP A 171 -1.46 -0.05 -13.37
CA TRP A 171 -1.38 -1.51 -13.48
C TRP A 171 -2.65 -2.24 -12.98
N ALA A 172 -3.64 -1.49 -12.51
CA ALA A 172 -4.91 -2.03 -12.07
C ALA A 172 -6.08 -1.48 -12.88
N GLU A 173 -7.11 -2.29 -13.02
CA GLU A 173 -8.39 -1.94 -13.62
C GLU A 173 -9.46 -1.87 -12.51
N PHE A 174 -10.46 -1.00 -12.71
CA PHE A 174 -11.54 -0.77 -11.77
C PHE A 174 -12.87 -1.16 -12.38
N TYR A 175 -13.70 -1.86 -11.60
CA TYR A 175 -15.02 -2.30 -12.04
C TYR A 175 -16.07 -2.16 -10.95
N ALA A 176 -17.31 -1.99 -11.35
CA ALA A 176 -18.50 -2.08 -10.50
C ALA A 176 -19.50 -3.08 -11.07
N GLY A 177 -20.24 -3.73 -10.20
CA GLY A 177 -21.49 -4.42 -10.50
C GLY A 177 -22.64 -3.77 -9.74
N ASP A 178 -23.76 -4.50 -9.59
CA ASP A 178 -24.97 -3.95 -8.96
C ASP A 178 -24.77 -3.65 -7.47
N ASP A 179 -24.07 -4.53 -6.73
CA ASP A 179 -23.89 -4.45 -5.28
C ASP A 179 -22.43 -4.64 -4.83
N PHE A 180 -21.47 -4.49 -5.75
CA PHE A 180 -20.04 -4.63 -5.47
C PHE A 180 -19.18 -3.66 -6.27
N LEU A 181 -17.97 -3.46 -5.78
CA LEU A 181 -16.89 -2.67 -6.39
C LEU A 181 -15.58 -3.43 -6.28
N LEU A 182 -14.76 -3.45 -7.31
CA LEU A 182 -13.50 -4.18 -7.29
C LEU A 182 -12.37 -3.51 -8.06
N THR A 183 -11.15 -3.85 -7.63
CA THR A 183 -9.91 -3.57 -8.34
C THR A 183 -9.34 -4.89 -8.85
N VAL A 184 -8.85 -4.90 -10.07
CA VAL A 184 -8.29 -6.08 -10.72
C VAL A 184 -6.86 -5.81 -11.15
N THR A 185 -5.94 -6.71 -10.86
CA THR A 185 -4.60 -6.74 -11.42
C THR A 185 -4.35 -8.08 -12.11
N ARG A 186 -3.51 -8.08 -13.16
CA ARG A 186 -3.20 -9.27 -13.93
C ARG A 186 -1.70 -9.43 -14.03
N GLU A 187 -1.22 -10.64 -13.76
CA GLU A 187 0.17 -11.02 -13.96
C GLU A 187 0.20 -12.35 -14.71
N GLY A 188 0.48 -12.28 -16.04
CA GLY A 188 0.34 -13.43 -16.93
C GLY A 188 -1.09 -13.97 -16.93
N GLU A 189 -1.25 -15.25 -16.59
CA GLU A 189 -2.58 -15.90 -16.47
C GLU A 189 -3.22 -15.74 -15.08
N GLN A 190 -2.50 -15.17 -14.13
CA GLN A 190 -3.03 -14.95 -12.78
C GLN A 190 -3.91 -13.70 -12.73
N CYS A 191 -5.10 -13.85 -12.17
CA CYS A 191 -6.03 -12.75 -11.91
C CYS A 191 -6.14 -12.54 -10.40
N TRP A 192 -5.74 -11.37 -9.96
CA TRP A 192 -5.77 -10.95 -8.58
C TRP A 192 -6.73 -9.78 -8.41
N VAL A 193 -7.60 -9.88 -7.42
CA VAL A 193 -8.55 -8.82 -7.01
C VAL A 193 -8.12 -8.30 -5.64
N PRO A 194 -7.21 -7.31 -5.59
CA PRO A 194 -6.65 -6.81 -4.33
C PRO A 194 -7.68 -6.15 -3.43
N GLU A 195 -8.82 -5.75 -3.98
CA GLU A 195 -9.95 -5.28 -3.19
C GLU A 195 -11.27 -5.63 -3.87
N LEU A 196 -12.15 -6.33 -3.16
CA LEU A 196 -13.57 -6.50 -3.46
C LEU A 196 -14.36 -5.94 -2.29
N LEU A 197 -15.15 -4.90 -2.53
CA LEU A 197 -16.06 -4.27 -1.56
C LEU A 197 -17.51 -4.57 -1.93
N GLY A 198 -18.41 -4.58 -0.94
CA GLY A 198 -19.81 -4.94 -1.12
C GLY A 198 -20.03 -6.45 -1.00
N ASN A 199 -20.72 -7.06 -1.96
CA ASN A 199 -21.11 -8.46 -1.91
C ASN A 199 -19.99 -9.43 -2.32
N PRO A 200 -19.36 -10.17 -1.39
CA PRO A 200 -18.31 -11.13 -1.72
C PRO A 200 -18.83 -12.39 -2.43
N ASP A 201 -20.12 -12.70 -2.36
CA ASP A 201 -20.72 -13.89 -3.00
C ASP A 201 -20.81 -13.72 -4.53
N ALA A 202 -20.61 -12.50 -5.04
CA ALA A 202 -20.48 -12.24 -6.47
C ALA A 202 -19.14 -12.76 -7.07
N ALA A 203 -18.15 -13.13 -6.24
CA ALA A 203 -16.81 -13.50 -6.69
C ALA A 203 -16.75 -14.57 -7.79
N PRO A 204 -17.52 -15.68 -7.76
CA PRO A 204 -17.52 -16.67 -8.86
C PRO A 204 -18.03 -16.08 -10.17
N GLY A 205 -19.05 -15.21 -10.12
CA GLY A 205 -19.60 -14.52 -11.30
C GLY A 205 -18.62 -13.46 -11.84
N ILE A 206 -17.92 -12.75 -10.96
CA ILE A 206 -16.84 -11.82 -11.32
C ILE A 206 -15.71 -12.58 -12.02
N THR A 207 -15.30 -13.74 -11.48
CA THR A 207 -14.26 -14.59 -12.09
C THR A 207 -14.61 -14.95 -13.53
N ALA A 208 -15.89 -15.36 -13.78
CA ALA A 208 -16.37 -15.66 -15.12
C ALA A 208 -16.41 -14.42 -16.02
N ALA A 209 -16.86 -13.28 -15.52
CA ALA A 209 -16.95 -12.03 -16.27
C ALA A 209 -15.56 -11.43 -16.62
N LEU A 210 -14.52 -11.77 -15.84
CA LEU A 210 -13.13 -11.42 -16.13
C LEU A 210 -12.44 -12.38 -17.13
N ASP A 211 -13.18 -13.39 -17.61
CA ASP A 211 -12.72 -14.41 -18.57
C ASP A 211 -11.50 -15.20 -18.07
N VAL A 212 -11.53 -15.60 -16.81
CA VAL A 212 -10.50 -16.45 -16.20
C VAL A 212 -11.12 -17.68 -15.53
N LYS A 213 -10.36 -18.77 -15.41
CA LYS A 213 -10.84 -20.00 -14.77
C LYS A 213 -10.93 -19.84 -13.25
N THR A 214 -9.97 -19.11 -12.67
CA THR A 214 -9.89 -18.85 -11.24
C THR A 214 -9.37 -17.45 -11.00
N ALA A 215 -9.83 -16.81 -9.92
CA ALA A 215 -9.28 -15.54 -9.45
C ALA A 215 -9.14 -15.57 -7.93
N THR A 216 -8.16 -14.85 -7.41
CA THR A 216 -7.95 -14.68 -5.97
C THR A 216 -8.46 -13.30 -5.56
N PHE A 217 -9.22 -13.26 -4.49
CA PHE A 217 -9.91 -12.08 -3.99
C PHE A 217 -9.44 -11.72 -2.59
N ARG A 218 -9.35 -10.42 -2.33
CA ARG A 218 -9.23 -9.83 -0.99
C ARG A 218 -10.47 -8.97 -0.72
N THR A 219 -11.10 -9.16 0.44
CA THR A 219 -12.28 -8.41 0.89
C THR A 219 -12.12 -8.07 2.37
N PRO A 220 -12.86 -7.09 2.93
CA PRO A 220 -12.89 -6.88 4.37
C PRO A 220 -13.19 -8.17 5.13
N GLY A 221 -12.48 -8.41 6.24
CA GLY A 221 -12.57 -9.64 7.02
C GLY A 221 -11.86 -9.51 8.37
N ASN A 222 -11.43 -10.63 8.94
CA ASN A 222 -10.90 -10.69 10.31
C ASN A 222 -9.42 -11.11 10.39
N ALA A 223 -8.79 -11.54 9.28
CA ALA A 223 -7.38 -11.89 9.32
C ALA A 223 -6.52 -10.62 9.38
N PRO A 224 -5.50 -10.55 10.25
CA PRO A 224 -4.62 -9.39 10.34
C PRO A 224 -3.95 -9.08 9.00
N PHE A 225 -3.96 -7.81 8.60
CA PHE A 225 -3.37 -7.38 7.33
C PHE A 225 -2.34 -6.28 7.52
N ALA A 226 -2.76 -5.12 7.95
CA ALA A 226 -1.90 -3.98 8.19
C ALA A 226 -1.57 -3.79 9.67
N MET A 227 -0.57 -2.98 9.96
CA MET A 227 -0.25 -2.51 11.30
C MET A 227 -0.35 -1.00 11.38
N TYR A 228 -0.83 -0.50 12.50
CA TYR A 228 -1.07 0.91 12.78
C TYR A 228 -0.27 1.39 13.98
N LYS A 229 0.32 2.57 13.86
CA LYS A 229 0.91 3.33 14.96
C LYS A 229 0.20 4.66 15.09
N SER A 230 -0.39 4.92 16.28
CA SER A 230 -0.99 6.22 16.59
C SER A 230 0.07 7.31 16.73
N LEU A 231 -0.19 8.47 16.13
CA LEU A 231 0.60 9.70 16.31
C LEU A 231 -0.22 10.80 17.03
N GLY A 232 -1.47 10.55 17.33
CA GLY A 232 -2.40 11.50 17.95
C GLY A 232 -3.51 10.80 18.73
N VAL A 233 -4.62 11.51 18.94
CA VAL A 233 -5.75 11.05 19.77
C VAL A 233 -6.89 10.39 19.00
N LYS A 234 -6.80 10.27 17.67
CA LYS A 234 -7.85 9.62 16.87
C LYS A 234 -7.86 8.10 17.10
N LYS A 235 -9.05 7.51 17.04
CA LYS A 235 -9.21 6.04 17.07
C LYS A 235 -8.48 5.41 15.87
N PRO A 236 -7.91 4.20 16.03
CA PRO A 236 -7.34 3.49 14.90
C PRO A 236 -8.39 3.27 13.81
N PRO A 237 -7.98 3.29 12.52
CA PRO A 237 -8.89 2.97 11.44
C PRO A 237 -9.32 1.50 11.51
N THR A 238 -10.42 1.16 10.83
CA THR A 238 -10.98 -0.20 10.86
C THR A 238 -10.55 -1.04 9.67
N TYR A 239 -10.24 -0.41 8.53
CA TYR A 239 -9.92 -1.10 7.29
C TYR A 239 -8.86 -0.34 6.49
N PHE A 240 -7.98 -1.11 5.83
CA PHE A 240 -7.00 -0.65 4.87
C PHE A 240 -6.99 -1.63 3.69
N GLY A 241 -7.28 -1.18 2.48
CA GLY A 241 -7.52 -2.03 1.33
C GLY A 241 -6.31 -2.23 0.42
N PHE A 242 -5.66 -1.13 0.01
CA PHE A 242 -4.59 -1.20 -0.97
C PHE A 242 -3.21 -1.25 -0.32
N ALA A 243 -2.62 -2.43 -0.33
CA ALA A 243 -1.18 -2.57 -0.27
C ALA A 243 -0.64 -2.60 -1.72
N PHE A 244 0.48 -1.97 -1.95
CA PHE A 244 1.15 -1.94 -3.25
C PHE A 244 2.31 -2.95 -3.24
N ASP A 245 2.00 -4.20 -2.92
CA ASP A 245 2.87 -5.37 -2.82
C ASP A 245 2.55 -6.42 -3.87
#